data_49f675e71a7d87563148e6c13382ece5
#
_entry.id   49f675e71a7d87563148e6c13382ece5
#
_cell.length_a   1.000
_cell.length_b   1.000
_cell.length_c   1.000
_cell.angle_alpha   90.00
_cell.angle_beta   90.00
_cell.angle_gamma   90.00
#
_symmetry.space_group_name_H-M   'P 1'
#
loop_
_entity.id
_entity.type
_entity.pdbx_description
1 polymer ?
#
loop_
_entity_poly.entity_id
_entity_poly.type
_entity_poly.pdbx_seq_one_letter_code
_entity_poly.pdbx_strand_id
1 'polypeptide(L)'
;MKSDSLSKIDMLCQQLDDPEADYRALPFWSWNDKLDPDELRRQIHLMKQSGVGGYFMHARSGLKTEYLSPDWFDCIQTCIDAGDAEGLQPWVYDEEGWPSGFAGGKVNERGPWTYARGLRMRFIDAPADAVKDDTLLGVYTMPNGSDAPYVECTQSASPYYIDILNKDVVKVFLETTHEEYARRFVLGNTAGLRGFFTDEPRLSEGPIPWSPILPDEFKARYGYDLLFVLPALYLPFGDCRAVRHDFWSLVNALFVHAYMDQIGAWCTAHNCRLTGHMMMEESLYSQMTGTGGVMPFYEYMHQPGVDSLRRAINDPRIPKQVGSVA
;
A
#
# COMPACT_ATOMS: atom_id res chain seq x y z
N MET A 1 41.73 26.89 24.23
CA MET A 1 41.59 25.55 23.64
C MET A 1 40.78 25.73 22.38
N LYS A 2 41.36 25.56 21.20
CA LYS A 2 40.62 25.55 19.94
C LYS A 2 39.88 24.19 19.89
N SER A 3 38.58 24.19 19.82
CA SER A 3 37.78 23.02 19.48
C SER A 3 38.20 22.64 18.05
N ASP A 4 38.93 21.55 17.88
CA ASP A 4 39.17 20.94 16.59
C ASP A 4 37.82 20.42 16.09
N SER A 5 37.13 21.22 15.30
CA SER A 5 36.01 20.74 14.51
C SER A 5 36.59 19.83 13.41
N LEU A 6 36.25 18.54 13.45
CA LEU A 6 36.56 17.61 12.38
C LEU A 6 36.13 18.20 11.04
N SER A 7 36.97 18.00 10.00
CA SER A 7 36.58 18.40 8.65
C SER A 7 35.34 17.58 8.23
N LYS A 8 34.53 18.07 7.29
CA LYS A 8 33.40 17.33 6.72
C LYS A 8 33.81 15.94 6.19
N ILE A 9 35.07 15.85 5.69
CA ILE A 9 35.63 14.60 5.17
C ILE A 9 35.89 13.63 6.32
N ASP A 10 36.49 14.10 7.43
CA ASP A 10 36.76 13.23 8.58
C ASP A 10 35.45 12.71 9.22
N MET A 11 34.42 13.57 9.28
CA MET A 11 33.07 13.16 9.72
C MET A 11 32.45 12.10 8.80
N LEU A 12 32.56 12.26 7.48
CA LEU A 12 32.10 11.29 6.50
C LEU A 12 32.87 9.95 6.63
N CYS A 13 34.19 9.99 6.81
CA CYS A 13 34.99 8.78 7.01
C CYS A 13 34.57 8.02 8.28
N GLN A 14 34.34 8.74 9.38
CA GLN A 14 33.84 8.12 10.61
C GLN A 14 32.45 7.51 10.44
N GLN A 15 31.55 8.17 9.71
CA GLN A 15 30.22 7.65 9.41
C GLN A 15 30.26 6.43 8.46
N LEU A 16 31.26 6.30 7.61
CA LEU A 16 31.44 5.10 6.77
C LEU A 16 31.95 3.90 7.58
N ASP A 17 32.80 4.13 8.56
CA ASP A 17 33.37 3.05 9.41
C ASP A 17 32.34 2.54 10.43
N ASP A 18 31.50 3.43 10.99
CA ASP A 18 30.46 3.12 11.96
C ASP A 18 29.21 3.97 11.69
N PRO A 19 28.37 3.61 10.69
CA PRO A 19 27.20 4.38 10.31
C PRO A 19 26.13 4.37 11.41
N GLU A 20 25.42 5.48 11.54
CA GLU A 20 24.24 5.59 12.39
C GLU A 20 23.15 4.58 11.97
N ALA A 21 22.20 4.30 12.87
CA ALA A 21 21.13 3.32 12.65
C ALA A 21 20.32 3.59 11.37
N ASP A 22 20.12 4.86 10.99
CA ASP A 22 19.40 5.29 9.76
C ASP A 22 20.07 4.82 8.47
N TYR A 23 21.37 4.50 8.50
CA TYR A 23 22.12 4.02 7.34
C TYR A 23 22.44 2.52 7.39
N ARG A 24 21.85 1.79 8.34
CA ARG A 24 22.04 0.35 8.49
C ARG A 24 20.81 -0.39 7.99
N ALA A 25 20.98 -1.67 7.68
CA ALA A 25 19.88 -2.54 7.29
C ALA A 25 18.82 -2.66 8.39
N LEU A 26 17.56 -2.69 7.99
CA LEU A 26 16.41 -3.02 8.83
C LEU A 26 15.73 -4.26 8.25
N PRO A 27 15.95 -5.45 8.82
CA PRO A 27 15.35 -6.68 8.31
C PRO A 27 13.83 -6.72 8.53
N PHE A 28 13.12 -7.35 7.59
CA PHE A 28 11.80 -7.87 7.86
C PHE A 28 11.92 -9.04 8.85
N TRP A 29 11.37 -8.82 10.04
CA TRP A 29 11.36 -9.81 11.09
C TRP A 29 10.03 -10.55 11.08
N SER A 30 9.98 -11.63 10.31
CA SER A 30 8.76 -12.40 10.11
C SER A 30 8.32 -13.14 11.38
N TRP A 31 7.21 -12.75 11.96
CA TRP A 31 6.57 -13.37 13.10
C TRP A 31 5.57 -14.43 12.63
N ASN A 32 5.97 -15.68 12.70
CA ASN A 32 5.25 -16.82 12.11
C ASN A 32 5.04 -17.99 13.08
N ASP A 33 5.10 -17.75 14.37
CA ASP A 33 4.79 -18.72 15.44
C ASP A 33 4.10 -18.00 16.62
N LYS A 34 3.94 -18.68 17.74
CA LYS A 34 3.56 -18.04 19.00
C LYS A 34 4.69 -17.14 19.47
N LEU A 35 4.34 -15.90 19.75
CA LEU A 35 5.31 -14.92 20.23
C LEU A 35 5.62 -15.15 21.70
N ASP A 36 6.90 -15.06 22.06
CA ASP A 36 7.42 -15.15 23.42
C ASP A 36 8.30 -13.93 23.69
N PRO A 37 7.97 -13.10 24.70
CA PRO A 37 8.70 -11.87 24.99
C PRO A 37 10.19 -12.07 25.28
N ASP A 38 10.60 -13.17 25.92
CA ASP A 38 12.00 -13.41 26.24
C ASP A 38 12.79 -13.82 24.99
N GLU A 39 12.18 -14.61 24.11
CA GLU A 39 12.77 -14.96 22.82
C GLU A 39 12.86 -13.71 21.91
N LEU A 40 11.87 -12.83 21.91
CA LEU A 40 11.91 -11.57 21.17
C LEU A 40 13.09 -10.70 21.64
N ARG A 41 13.27 -10.50 22.95
CA ARG A 41 14.45 -9.78 23.52
C ARG A 41 15.76 -10.41 23.09
N ARG A 42 15.85 -11.75 23.16
CA ARG A 42 17.06 -12.49 22.75
C ARG A 42 17.39 -12.24 21.28
N GLN A 43 16.38 -12.27 20.39
CA GLN A 43 16.58 -12.01 18.96
C GLN A 43 16.99 -10.56 18.69
N ILE A 44 16.40 -9.57 19.36
CA ILE A 44 16.77 -8.16 19.25
C ILE A 44 18.26 -7.96 19.64
N HIS A 45 18.69 -8.60 20.73
CA HIS A 45 20.11 -8.58 21.11
C HIS A 45 21.03 -9.15 20.03
N LEU A 46 20.64 -10.25 19.38
CA LEU A 46 21.40 -10.82 18.25
C LEU A 46 21.40 -9.89 17.02
N MET A 47 20.29 -9.22 16.74
CA MET A 47 20.21 -8.22 15.68
C MET A 47 21.19 -7.06 15.94
N LYS A 48 21.28 -6.58 17.19
CA LYS A 48 22.27 -5.57 17.58
C LYS A 48 23.70 -6.04 17.33
N GLN A 49 24.02 -7.28 17.75
CA GLN A 49 25.34 -7.87 17.52
C GLN A 49 25.67 -8.03 16.03
N SER A 50 24.67 -8.24 15.18
CA SER A 50 24.86 -8.35 13.72
C SER A 50 25.02 -7.00 13.02
N GLY A 51 24.86 -5.89 13.73
CA GLY A 51 25.12 -4.55 13.21
C GLY A 51 23.98 -3.94 12.40
N VAL A 52 22.73 -4.45 12.51
CA VAL A 52 21.54 -3.82 11.88
C VAL A 52 21.14 -2.56 12.64
N GLY A 53 20.39 -1.66 11.97
CA GLY A 53 19.94 -0.39 12.54
C GLY A 53 18.60 -0.46 13.26
N GLY A 54 17.81 -1.48 12.95
CA GLY A 54 16.46 -1.67 13.49
C GLY A 54 15.81 -2.90 12.86
N TYR A 55 14.48 -2.98 12.94
CA TYR A 55 13.71 -4.12 12.42
C TYR A 55 12.25 -3.74 12.17
N PHE A 56 11.61 -4.44 11.21
CA PHE A 56 10.18 -4.39 10.98
C PHE A 56 9.50 -5.59 11.63
N MET A 57 8.68 -5.34 12.66
CA MET A 57 7.85 -6.37 13.32
C MET A 57 6.70 -6.74 12.39
N HIS A 58 6.79 -7.92 11.78
CA HIS A 58 5.94 -8.31 10.65
C HIS A 58 5.13 -9.56 10.96
N ALA A 59 3.81 -9.42 11.11
CA ALA A 59 2.89 -10.56 11.18
C ALA A 59 2.89 -11.33 9.86
N ARG A 60 3.19 -12.64 9.90
CA ARG A 60 3.32 -13.49 8.69
C ARG A 60 2.54 -14.79 8.85
N SER A 61 2.30 -15.45 7.73
CA SER A 61 1.63 -16.76 7.71
C SER A 61 2.26 -17.74 8.70
N GLY A 62 1.44 -18.32 9.57
CA GLY A 62 1.87 -19.20 10.66
C GLY A 62 1.91 -18.53 12.03
N LEU A 63 1.66 -17.21 12.13
CA LEU A 63 1.49 -16.52 13.40
C LEU A 63 0.38 -17.19 14.21
N LYS A 64 0.68 -17.51 15.48
CA LYS A 64 -0.26 -18.13 16.41
C LYS A 64 -0.77 -17.15 17.48
N THR A 65 -0.04 -16.06 17.73
CA THR A 65 -0.51 -14.95 18.55
C THR A 65 -1.48 -14.13 17.73
N GLU A 66 -2.69 -13.94 18.20
CA GLU A 66 -3.72 -13.22 17.45
C GLU A 66 -3.28 -11.78 17.14
N TYR A 67 -3.34 -11.40 15.88
CA TYR A 67 -2.98 -10.06 15.40
C TYR A 67 -3.88 -8.99 16.01
N LEU A 68 -3.26 -7.89 16.49
CA LEU A 68 -3.89 -6.78 17.21
C LEU A 68 -4.60 -7.17 18.52
N SER A 69 -4.31 -8.35 19.08
CA SER A 69 -4.75 -8.75 20.42
C SER A 69 -3.93 -8.06 21.52
N PRO A 70 -4.38 -8.13 22.80
CA PRO A 70 -3.54 -7.70 23.92
C PRO A 70 -2.15 -8.35 23.94
N ASP A 71 -2.08 -9.67 23.73
CA ASP A 71 -0.81 -10.41 23.71
C ASP A 71 0.12 -9.93 22.57
N TRP A 72 -0.46 -9.59 21.42
CA TRP A 72 0.27 -8.96 20.32
C TRP A 72 0.90 -7.64 20.76
N PHE A 73 0.11 -6.75 21.35
CA PHE A 73 0.60 -5.44 21.77
C PHE A 73 1.60 -5.51 22.92
N ASP A 74 1.49 -6.49 23.82
CA ASP A 74 2.49 -6.74 24.85
C ASP A 74 3.85 -7.15 24.25
N CYS A 75 3.82 -7.96 23.18
CA CYS A 75 5.03 -8.30 22.41
C CYS A 75 5.61 -7.09 21.67
N ILE A 76 4.76 -6.24 21.08
CA ILE A 76 5.20 -4.98 20.46
C ILE A 76 5.86 -4.05 21.49
N GLN A 77 5.26 -3.87 22.67
CA GLN A 77 5.89 -3.07 23.75
C GLN A 77 7.24 -3.63 24.17
N THR A 78 7.32 -4.95 24.35
CA THR A 78 8.58 -5.62 24.65
C THR A 78 9.67 -5.32 23.62
N CYS A 79 9.30 -5.33 22.33
CA CYS A 79 10.24 -5.03 21.27
C CYS A 79 10.63 -3.55 21.23
N ILE A 80 9.69 -2.63 21.47
CA ILE A 80 9.99 -1.19 21.56
C ILE A 80 11.00 -0.93 22.68
N ASP A 81 10.75 -1.45 23.88
CA ASP A 81 11.61 -1.25 25.05
C ASP A 81 13.01 -1.84 24.83
N ALA A 82 13.09 -3.05 24.29
CA ALA A 82 14.35 -3.71 23.99
C ALA A 82 15.11 -2.98 22.86
N GLY A 83 14.43 -2.54 21.82
CA GLY A 83 15.02 -1.79 20.73
C GLY A 83 15.60 -0.46 21.19
N ASP A 84 14.84 0.32 21.95
CA ASP A 84 15.32 1.59 22.51
C ASP A 84 16.52 1.38 23.45
N ALA A 85 16.53 0.32 24.27
CA ALA A 85 17.64 0.00 25.17
C ALA A 85 18.92 -0.38 24.40
N GLU A 86 18.81 -1.04 23.26
CA GLU A 86 19.93 -1.46 22.39
C GLU A 86 20.30 -0.40 21.34
N GLY A 87 19.57 0.70 21.25
CA GLY A 87 19.74 1.74 20.23
C GLY A 87 19.41 1.25 18.83
N LEU A 88 18.41 0.37 18.70
CA LEU A 88 17.81 -0.08 17.44
C LEU A 88 16.49 0.65 17.18
N GLN A 89 16.08 0.68 15.93
CA GLN A 89 14.84 1.32 15.51
C GLN A 89 13.73 0.28 15.36
N PRO A 90 12.72 0.25 16.26
CA PRO A 90 11.54 -0.59 16.08
C PRO A 90 10.57 0.05 15.10
N TRP A 91 10.18 -0.70 14.08
CA TRP A 91 9.16 -0.36 13.09
C TRP A 91 8.09 -1.44 13.04
N VAL A 92 6.89 -1.09 12.61
CA VAL A 92 5.78 -2.02 12.41
C VAL A 92 5.49 -2.17 10.93
N TYR A 93 5.26 -3.38 10.50
CA TYR A 93 4.58 -3.70 9.27
C TYR A 93 3.08 -3.56 9.50
N ASP A 94 2.39 -2.79 8.66
CA ASP A 94 1.02 -2.29 8.92
C ASP A 94 -0.11 -3.31 8.67
N GLU A 95 0.24 -4.58 8.38
CA GLU A 95 -0.70 -5.60 7.96
C GLU A 95 -0.43 -6.97 8.63
N GLU A 96 -1.41 -7.88 8.58
CA GLU A 96 -1.23 -9.30 8.81
C GLU A 96 -1.15 -10.04 7.47
N GLY A 97 0.06 -10.41 7.07
CA GLY A 97 0.30 -11.07 5.79
C GLY A 97 0.63 -10.09 4.66
N TRP A 98 -0.08 -10.15 3.54
CA TRP A 98 0.18 -9.37 2.33
C TRP A 98 -1.06 -9.38 1.41
N PRO A 99 -1.33 -8.31 0.63
CA PRO A 99 -0.73 -6.98 0.64
C PRO A 99 -1.31 -6.08 1.73
N SER A 100 -0.70 -4.91 1.99
CA SER A 100 -1.22 -3.96 2.96
C SER A 100 -2.57 -3.35 2.58
N GLY A 101 -3.42 -3.08 3.58
CA GLY A 101 -4.64 -2.30 3.43
C GLY A 101 -5.90 -2.90 4.06
N PHE A 102 -5.94 -4.20 4.39
CA PHE A 102 -7.16 -4.84 4.88
C PHE A 102 -7.10 -5.35 6.33
N ALA A 103 -5.94 -5.21 6.99
CA ALA A 103 -5.72 -5.55 8.40
C ALA A 103 -6.13 -7.00 8.73
N GLY A 104 -5.60 -7.99 7.95
CA GLY A 104 -5.96 -9.40 8.12
C GLY A 104 -7.46 -9.71 7.91
N GLY A 105 -8.18 -8.86 7.17
CA GLY A 105 -9.62 -8.97 6.93
C GLY A 105 -10.50 -8.14 7.86
N LYS A 106 -9.95 -7.56 8.93
CA LYS A 106 -10.72 -6.79 9.93
C LYS A 106 -11.43 -5.56 9.33
N VAL A 107 -10.89 -4.95 8.28
CA VAL A 107 -11.56 -3.87 7.55
C VAL A 107 -12.83 -4.38 6.89
N ASN A 108 -12.79 -5.56 6.27
CA ASN A 108 -13.91 -6.13 5.53
C ASN A 108 -15.03 -6.68 6.43
N GLU A 109 -14.78 -6.86 7.72
CA GLU A 109 -15.81 -7.15 8.72
C GLU A 109 -16.82 -5.99 8.87
N ARG A 110 -16.48 -4.78 8.41
CA ARG A 110 -17.40 -3.62 8.39
C ARG A 110 -18.50 -3.75 7.33
N GLY A 111 -18.41 -4.75 6.45
CA GLY A 111 -19.44 -5.10 5.49
C GLY A 111 -19.07 -4.82 4.02
N PRO A 112 -19.99 -5.17 3.09
CA PRO A 112 -19.71 -5.17 1.64
C PRO A 112 -19.35 -3.82 1.02
N TRP A 113 -19.57 -2.72 1.69
CA TRP A 113 -19.19 -1.38 1.22
C TRP A 113 -17.68 -1.15 1.24
N THR A 114 -16.93 -1.95 2.00
CA THR A 114 -15.47 -1.91 2.07
C THR A 114 -14.79 -2.79 1.04
N TYR A 115 -15.53 -3.68 0.37
CA TYR A 115 -14.96 -4.72 -0.49
C TYR A 115 -14.35 -4.13 -1.76
N ALA A 116 -13.21 -4.67 -2.14
CA ALA A 116 -12.61 -4.48 -3.44
C ALA A 116 -13.58 -4.83 -4.57
N ARG A 117 -13.54 -4.07 -5.66
CA ARG A 117 -14.43 -4.28 -6.81
C ARG A 117 -13.66 -4.27 -8.12
N GLY A 118 -14.20 -4.98 -9.10
CA GLY A 118 -13.69 -5.01 -10.46
C GLY A 118 -14.79 -4.83 -11.47
N LEU A 119 -14.49 -4.12 -12.56
CA LEU A 119 -15.36 -4.03 -13.72
C LEU A 119 -15.23 -5.31 -14.56
N ARG A 120 -16.35 -5.81 -15.05
CA ARG A 120 -16.43 -6.95 -15.97
C ARG A 120 -17.25 -6.59 -17.19
N MET A 121 -16.95 -7.21 -18.31
CA MET A 121 -17.68 -7.02 -19.56
C MET A 121 -17.96 -8.39 -20.20
N ARG A 122 -19.18 -8.54 -20.73
CA ARG A 122 -19.60 -9.74 -21.44
C ARG A 122 -20.42 -9.36 -22.68
N PHE A 123 -20.18 -10.05 -23.81
CA PHE A 123 -21.05 -9.95 -24.98
C PHE A 123 -22.36 -10.69 -24.76
N ILE A 124 -23.47 -10.12 -25.25
CA ILE A 124 -24.81 -10.69 -25.16
C ILE A 124 -25.54 -10.49 -26.48
N ASP A 125 -26.48 -11.41 -26.81
CA ASP A 125 -27.23 -11.38 -28.06
C ASP A 125 -28.45 -10.43 -28.00
N ALA A 126 -29.03 -10.27 -26.82
CA ALA A 126 -30.15 -9.37 -26.58
C ALA A 126 -30.06 -8.68 -25.21
N PRO A 127 -30.61 -7.46 -25.03
CA PRO A 127 -30.65 -6.80 -23.73
C PRO A 127 -31.36 -7.62 -22.63
N ALA A 128 -32.27 -8.52 -23.03
CA ALA A 128 -32.96 -9.42 -22.09
C ALA A 128 -32.05 -10.47 -21.45
N ASP A 129 -30.89 -10.74 -22.05
CA ASP A 129 -29.87 -11.71 -21.58
C ASP A 129 -28.94 -11.13 -20.50
N ALA A 130 -29.03 -9.82 -20.27
CA ALA A 130 -28.27 -9.16 -19.23
C ALA A 130 -28.72 -9.62 -17.82
N VAL A 131 -27.78 -9.61 -16.87
CA VAL A 131 -28.08 -9.87 -15.45
C VAL A 131 -29.11 -8.86 -14.94
N LYS A 132 -29.91 -9.28 -13.96
CA LYS A 132 -31.03 -8.48 -13.42
C LYS A 132 -30.86 -8.16 -11.93
N ASP A 133 -29.63 -8.07 -11.48
CA ASP A 133 -29.28 -7.75 -10.09
C ASP A 133 -28.49 -6.41 -10.02
N ASP A 134 -28.11 -6.02 -8.83
CA ASP A 134 -27.42 -4.77 -8.52
C ASP A 134 -25.94 -4.75 -8.97
N THR A 135 -25.47 -5.83 -9.59
CA THR A 135 -24.14 -5.86 -10.20
C THR A 135 -24.13 -5.21 -11.60
N LEU A 136 -25.27 -5.08 -12.26
CA LEU A 136 -25.39 -4.49 -13.58
C LEU A 136 -25.11 -2.97 -13.55
N LEU A 137 -24.15 -2.54 -14.35
CA LEU A 137 -23.81 -1.12 -14.53
C LEU A 137 -24.42 -0.54 -15.82
N GLY A 138 -24.58 -1.38 -16.85
CA GLY A 138 -25.20 -0.95 -18.10
C GLY A 138 -25.18 -2.01 -19.19
N VAL A 139 -26.06 -1.81 -20.18
CA VAL A 139 -26.13 -2.58 -21.43
C VAL A 139 -25.97 -1.59 -22.60
N TYR A 140 -25.08 -1.90 -23.55
CA TYR A 140 -24.69 -1.01 -24.62
C TYR A 140 -24.87 -1.69 -25.96
N THR A 141 -25.40 -0.94 -26.93
CA THR A 141 -25.47 -1.35 -28.34
C THR A 141 -24.09 -1.18 -28.98
N MET A 142 -23.61 -2.23 -29.62
CA MET A 142 -22.33 -2.20 -30.30
C MET A 142 -22.47 -1.73 -31.76
N PRO A 143 -21.41 -1.13 -32.32
CA PRO A 143 -21.39 -0.77 -33.74
C PRO A 143 -21.58 -1.99 -34.65
N ASN A 144 -22.15 -1.78 -35.84
CA ASN A 144 -22.28 -2.84 -36.85
C ASN A 144 -20.92 -3.44 -37.20
N GLY A 145 -20.86 -4.78 -37.23
CA GLY A 145 -19.63 -5.54 -37.49
C GLY A 145 -18.86 -5.93 -36.21
N SER A 146 -19.42 -5.67 -35.04
CA SER A 146 -18.92 -6.20 -33.77
C SER A 146 -19.26 -7.69 -33.61
N ASP A 147 -18.52 -8.40 -32.74
CA ASP A 147 -18.69 -9.85 -32.46
C ASP A 147 -20.09 -10.19 -31.92
N ALA A 148 -20.75 -9.24 -31.24
CA ALA A 148 -22.13 -9.33 -30.81
C ALA A 148 -22.82 -7.96 -30.86
N PRO A 149 -24.18 -7.93 -30.94
CA PRO A 149 -24.93 -6.67 -31.04
C PRO A 149 -24.93 -5.85 -29.74
N TYR A 150 -24.71 -6.50 -28.59
CA TYR A 150 -24.72 -5.84 -27.29
C TYR A 150 -23.59 -6.31 -26.39
N VAL A 151 -23.22 -5.43 -25.44
CA VAL A 151 -22.37 -5.79 -24.29
C VAL A 151 -23.06 -5.39 -23.00
N GLU A 152 -22.92 -6.21 -21.98
CA GLU A 152 -23.19 -5.81 -20.60
C GLU A 152 -21.89 -5.49 -19.87
N CYS A 153 -21.93 -4.48 -19.02
CA CYS A 153 -20.90 -4.18 -18.05
C CYS A 153 -21.45 -4.39 -16.64
N THR A 154 -20.71 -5.12 -15.83
CA THR A 154 -21.08 -5.45 -14.44
C THR A 154 -19.94 -5.16 -13.50
N GLN A 155 -20.25 -4.97 -12.21
CA GLN A 155 -19.25 -4.95 -11.16
C GLN A 155 -19.22 -6.31 -10.44
N SER A 156 -18.03 -6.72 -10.02
CA SER A 156 -17.83 -7.82 -9.07
C SER A 156 -17.29 -7.28 -7.75
N ALA A 157 -17.63 -7.89 -6.62
CA ALA A 157 -17.09 -7.57 -5.32
C ALA A 157 -16.28 -8.74 -4.77
N SER A 158 -15.18 -8.47 -4.09
CA SER A 158 -14.30 -9.45 -3.45
C SER A 158 -14.14 -9.12 -1.97
N PRO A 159 -14.51 -10.02 -1.05
CA PRO A 159 -14.33 -9.80 0.38
C PRO A 159 -12.87 -9.98 0.84
N TYR A 160 -11.96 -10.34 -0.06
CA TYR A 160 -10.56 -10.66 0.26
C TYR A 160 -9.62 -9.46 0.19
N TYR A 161 -10.12 -8.32 -0.25
CA TYR A 161 -9.38 -7.06 -0.25
C TYR A 161 -10.33 -5.86 -0.18
N ILE A 162 -9.80 -4.66 -0.01
CA ILE A 162 -10.57 -3.44 0.21
C ILE A 162 -10.74 -2.61 -1.06
N ASP A 163 -11.77 -1.75 -1.08
CA ASP A 163 -11.91 -0.67 -2.06
C ASP A 163 -10.90 0.46 -1.74
N ILE A 164 -9.68 0.27 -2.22
CA ILE A 164 -8.55 1.15 -1.94
C ILE A 164 -8.65 2.53 -2.60
N LEU A 165 -9.60 2.70 -3.54
CA LEU A 165 -9.89 4.00 -4.17
C LEU A 165 -10.75 4.88 -3.28
N ASN A 166 -11.43 4.29 -2.29
CA ASN A 166 -12.36 4.99 -1.42
C ASN A 166 -11.67 5.42 -0.12
N LYS A 167 -11.55 6.73 0.06
CA LYS A 167 -10.91 7.34 1.23
C LYS A 167 -11.54 6.91 2.56
N ASP A 168 -12.85 6.71 2.60
CA ASP A 168 -13.55 6.28 3.82
C ASP A 168 -13.23 4.84 4.19
N VAL A 169 -12.98 3.98 3.21
CA VAL A 169 -12.54 2.60 3.44
C VAL A 169 -11.11 2.57 3.96
N VAL A 170 -10.20 3.34 3.38
CA VAL A 170 -8.82 3.44 3.87
C VAL A 170 -8.76 4.08 5.27
N LYS A 171 -9.68 4.98 5.59
CA LYS A 171 -9.83 5.51 6.95
C LYS A 171 -10.14 4.40 7.96
N VAL A 172 -10.98 3.42 7.60
CA VAL A 172 -11.22 2.26 8.48
C VAL A 172 -9.95 1.44 8.68
N PHE A 173 -9.11 1.31 7.66
CA PHE A 173 -7.80 0.65 7.80
C PHE A 173 -6.91 1.40 8.82
N LEU A 174 -6.80 2.72 8.70
CA LEU A 174 -6.07 3.55 9.68
C LEU A 174 -6.62 3.40 11.10
N GLU A 175 -7.95 3.43 11.26
CA GLU A 175 -8.61 3.27 12.56
C GLU A 175 -8.39 1.88 13.16
N THR A 176 -8.30 0.85 12.32
CA THR A 176 -8.14 -0.55 12.74
C THR A 176 -6.70 -0.86 13.12
N THR A 177 -5.71 -0.24 12.47
CA THR A 177 -4.29 -0.50 12.64
C THR A 177 -3.58 0.68 13.32
N HIS A 178 -3.23 1.70 12.58
CA HIS A 178 -2.38 2.82 13.01
C HIS A 178 -2.85 3.52 14.30
N GLU A 179 -4.15 3.80 14.41
CA GLU A 179 -4.74 4.40 15.61
C GLU A 179 -4.61 3.50 16.86
N GLU A 180 -4.67 2.18 16.67
CA GLU A 180 -4.50 1.24 17.77
C GLU A 180 -3.06 1.25 18.32
N TYR A 181 -2.07 1.43 17.44
CA TYR A 181 -0.68 1.64 17.87
C TYR A 181 -0.49 3.01 18.53
N ALA A 182 -1.06 4.08 17.96
CA ALA A 182 -0.93 5.41 18.53
C ALA A 182 -1.56 5.55 19.93
N ARG A 183 -2.63 4.81 20.22
CA ARG A 183 -3.26 4.80 21.55
C ARG A 183 -2.41 4.11 22.62
N ARG A 184 -1.51 3.21 22.24
CA ARG A 184 -0.76 2.36 23.17
C ARG A 184 0.69 2.74 23.30
N PHE A 185 1.30 3.27 22.25
CA PHE A 185 2.74 3.46 22.18
C PHE A 185 3.11 4.92 21.90
N VAL A 186 4.31 5.26 22.37
CA VAL A 186 4.94 6.49 21.92
C VAL A 186 5.41 6.30 20.48
N LEU A 187 4.95 7.18 19.61
CA LEU A 187 5.42 7.28 18.23
C LEU A 187 6.44 8.40 18.13
N GLY A 188 7.59 8.16 17.49
CA GLY A 188 8.58 9.18 17.37
C GLY A 188 9.84 8.83 16.60
N ASN A 189 10.50 9.84 16.06
CA ASN A 189 11.69 9.68 15.24
C ASN A 189 12.95 9.32 16.04
N THR A 190 12.97 9.51 17.36
CA THR A 190 14.15 9.31 18.20
C THR A 190 13.99 8.24 19.28
N ALA A 191 12.76 7.96 19.72
CA ALA A 191 12.43 6.93 20.69
C ALA A 191 11.02 6.38 20.41
N GLY A 192 10.72 5.18 20.88
CA GLY A 192 9.47 4.50 20.67
C GLY A 192 9.36 3.91 19.26
N LEU A 193 8.14 3.72 18.78
CA LEU A 193 7.87 3.19 17.44
C LEU A 193 8.21 4.24 16.37
N ARG A 194 9.11 3.90 15.46
CA ARG A 194 9.63 4.83 14.44
C ARG A 194 8.66 5.10 13.30
N GLY A 195 7.84 4.13 12.96
CA GLY A 195 6.89 4.27 11.86
C GLY A 195 6.33 2.94 11.37
N PHE A 196 5.73 3.03 10.21
CA PHE A 196 5.00 1.95 9.57
C PHE A 196 5.59 1.63 8.21
N PHE A 197 5.62 0.34 7.90
CA PHE A 197 5.94 -0.16 6.56
C PHE A 197 4.65 -0.63 5.89
N THR A 198 4.36 -0.07 4.72
CA THR A 198 3.24 -0.49 3.87
C THR A 198 3.75 -1.28 2.67
N ASP A 199 3.17 -2.46 2.43
CA ASP A 199 3.66 -3.45 1.48
C ASP A 199 2.69 -3.64 0.32
N GLU A 200 3.08 -3.16 -0.84
CA GLU A 200 2.40 -3.40 -2.12
C GLU A 200 0.88 -3.21 -2.10
N PRO A 201 0.35 -2.10 -1.54
CA PRO A 201 -1.06 -1.80 -1.70
C PRO A 201 -1.41 -1.81 -3.19
N ARG A 202 -2.52 -2.45 -3.55
CA ARG A 202 -2.82 -2.71 -4.96
C ARG A 202 -4.25 -2.35 -5.34
N LEU A 203 -4.45 -2.11 -6.63
CA LEU A 203 -5.78 -2.08 -7.21
C LEU A 203 -6.41 -3.48 -7.13
N SER A 204 -7.71 -3.50 -6.99
CA SER A 204 -8.47 -4.70 -6.73
C SER A 204 -8.57 -5.65 -7.92
N GLU A 205 -9.25 -6.74 -7.68
CA GLU A 205 -9.42 -7.89 -8.55
C GLU A 205 -10.06 -7.60 -9.90
N GLY A 206 -9.47 -8.15 -10.95
CA GLY A 206 -9.92 -8.06 -12.32
C GLY A 206 -9.04 -7.14 -13.16
N PRO A 207 -9.23 -7.16 -14.49
CA PRO A 207 -8.39 -6.41 -15.41
C PRO A 207 -8.59 -4.89 -15.30
N ILE A 208 -9.74 -4.45 -14.79
CA ILE A 208 -10.08 -3.03 -14.59
C ILE A 208 -10.67 -2.86 -13.19
N PRO A 209 -10.06 -2.01 -12.34
CA PRO A 209 -10.57 -1.73 -11.01
C PRO A 209 -11.91 -1.00 -11.08
N TRP A 210 -12.73 -1.19 -10.06
CA TRP A 210 -14.00 -0.49 -9.92
C TRP A 210 -14.19 -0.02 -8.48
N SER A 211 -14.88 1.09 -8.33
CA SER A 211 -15.40 1.60 -7.07
C SER A 211 -16.74 2.30 -7.32
N PRO A 212 -17.71 2.19 -6.41
CA PRO A 212 -18.97 2.93 -6.51
C PRO A 212 -18.83 4.45 -6.60
N ILE A 213 -17.70 5.01 -6.15
CA ILE A 213 -17.43 6.45 -6.22
C ILE A 213 -16.97 6.91 -7.62
N LEU A 214 -16.49 6.00 -8.47
CA LEU A 214 -15.90 6.35 -9.76
C LEU A 214 -16.83 7.13 -10.70
N PRO A 215 -18.13 6.81 -10.84
CA PRO A 215 -18.99 7.57 -11.74
C PRO A 215 -19.09 9.05 -11.37
N ASP A 216 -19.27 9.36 -10.10
CA ASP A 216 -19.41 10.74 -9.62
C ASP A 216 -18.09 11.51 -9.70
N GLU A 217 -16.98 10.91 -9.25
CA GLU A 217 -15.65 11.49 -9.32
C GLU A 217 -15.21 11.74 -10.77
N PHE A 218 -15.49 10.79 -11.67
CA PHE A 218 -15.18 10.92 -13.08
C PHE A 218 -15.97 12.07 -13.73
N LYS A 219 -17.26 12.13 -13.47
CA LYS A 219 -18.12 13.20 -13.98
C LYS A 219 -17.72 14.57 -13.44
N ALA A 220 -17.38 14.65 -12.17
CA ALA A 220 -16.92 15.90 -11.56
C ALA A 220 -15.62 16.41 -12.19
N ARG A 221 -14.69 15.49 -12.52
CA ARG A 221 -13.37 15.83 -13.05
C ARG A 221 -13.36 16.12 -14.55
N TYR A 222 -14.10 15.33 -15.35
CA TYR A 222 -14.02 15.36 -16.82
C TYR A 222 -15.28 15.89 -17.50
N GLY A 223 -16.38 16.07 -16.76
CA GLY A 223 -17.60 16.69 -17.28
C GLY A 223 -18.49 15.77 -18.12
N TYR A 224 -18.16 14.47 -18.26
CA TYR A 224 -19.00 13.49 -18.93
C TYR A 224 -19.20 12.23 -18.07
N ASP A 225 -20.23 11.46 -18.39
CA ASP A 225 -20.65 10.34 -17.54
C ASP A 225 -19.91 9.06 -17.93
N LEU A 226 -19.18 8.47 -16.96
CA LEU A 226 -18.44 7.23 -17.13
C LEU A 226 -19.33 6.06 -17.52
N LEU A 227 -20.56 6.01 -16.95
CA LEU A 227 -21.48 4.89 -17.22
C LEU A 227 -21.90 4.82 -18.69
N PHE A 228 -21.89 5.91 -19.45
CA PHE A 228 -22.22 5.87 -20.88
C PHE A 228 -21.09 5.35 -21.77
N VAL A 229 -19.88 5.25 -21.26
CA VAL A 229 -18.67 4.93 -22.03
C VAL A 229 -17.90 3.72 -21.52
N LEU A 230 -18.45 2.94 -20.58
CA LEU A 230 -17.78 1.78 -20.00
C LEU A 230 -17.19 0.79 -21.03
N PRO A 231 -17.87 0.46 -22.15
CA PRO A 231 -17.29 -0.42 -23.15
C PRO A 231 -15.96 0.08 -23.73
N ALA A 232 -15.72 1.40 -23.74
CA ALA A 232 -14.47 1.97 -24.22
C ALA A 232 -13.24 1.54 -23.42
N LEU A 233 -13.42 1.12 -22.17
CA LEU A 233 -12.33 0.61 -21.34
C LEU A 233 -11.78 -0.72 -21.86
N TYR A 234 -12.61 -1.53 -22.54
CA TYR A 234 -12.26 -2.84 -23.08
C TYR A 234 -12.09 -2.84 -24.61
N LEU A 235 -12.98 -2.13 -25.30
CA LEU A 235 -13.18 -2.21 -26.75
C LEU A 235 -12.83 -0.87 -27.42
N PRO A 236 -12.61 -0.88 -28.76
CA PRO A 236 -12.54 0.35 -29.55
C PRO A 236 -13.94 0.97 -29.74
N PHE A 237 -14.51 1.49 -28.66
CA PHE A 237 -15.83 2.07 -28.58
C PHE A 237 -15.70 3.59 -28.38
N GLY A 238 -16.29 4.39 -29.27
CA GLY A 238 -16.18 5.84 -29.23
C GLY A 238 -14.73 6.33 -29.21
N ASP A 239 -14.45 7.41 -28.48
CA ASP A 239 -13.07 7.87 -28.23
C ASP A 239 -12.43 7.09 -27.04
N CYS A 240 -12.21 5.80 -27.28
CA CYS A 240 -11.68 4.91 -26.24
C CYS A 240 -10.29 5.33 -25.71
N ARG A 241 -9.51 6.09 -26.46
CA ARG A 241 -8.19 6.53 -26.01
C ARG A 241 -8.33 7.63 -24.95
N ALA A 242 -9.17 8.62 -25.19
CA ALA A 242 -9.45 9.66 -24.20
C ALA A 242 -10.11 9.05 -22.95
N VAL A 243 -11.13 8.20 -23.11
CA VAL A 243 -11.80 7.55 -21.97
C VAL A 243 -10.82 6.74 -21.10
N ARG A 244 -9.94 5.94 -21.71
CA ARG A 244 -8.93 5.16 -20.97
C ARG A 244 -7.92 6.05 -20.27
N HIS A 245 -7.47 7.11 -20.93
CA HIS A 245 -6.56 8.07 -20.32
C HIS A 245 -7.20 8.73 -19.09
N ASP A 246 -8.42 9.24 -19.22
CA ASP A 246 -9.14 9.90 -18.14
C ASP A 246 -9.44 8.94 -16.99
N PHE A 247 -9.87 7.71 -17.31
CA PHE A 247 -10.16 6.68 -16.32
C PHE A 247 -8.91 6.33 -15.49
N TRP A 248 -7.80 5.99 -16.13
CA TRP A 248 -6.58 5.61 -15.42
C TRP A 248 -5.92 6.77 -14.68
N SER A 249 -6.05 7.99 -15.21
CA SER A 249 -5.60 9.20 -14.50
C SER A 249 -6.42 9.45 -13.22
N LEU A 250 -7.74 9.21 -13.27
CA LEU A 250 -8.58 9.30 -12.08
C LEU A 250 -8.28 8.19 -11.09
N VAL A 251 -8.20 6.94 -11.54
CA VAL A 251 -7.88 5.77 -10.69
C VAL A 251 -6.58 5.98 -9.94
N ASN A 252 -5.52 6.41 -10.64
CA ASN A 252 -4.24 6.70 -9.99
C ASN A 252 -4.37 7.82 -8.96
N ALA A 253 -5.02 8.92 -9.29
CA ALA A 253 -5.20 10.04 -8.36
C ALA A 253 -6.01 9.65 -7.12
N LEU A 254 -7.11 8.90 -7.28
CA LEU A 254 -7.91 8.42 -6.16
C LEU A 254 -7.11 7.47 -5.27
N PHE A 255 -6.36 6.54 -5.85
CA PHE A 255 -5.54 5.61 -5.09
C PHE A 255 -4.44 6.35 -4.31
N VAL A 256 -3.71 7.26 -4.95
CA VAL A 256 -2.69 8.08 -4.28
C VAL A 256 -3.30 8.82 -3.08
N HIS A 257 -4.40 9.55 -3.30
CA HIS A 257 -4.98 10.40 -2.25
C HIS A 257 -5.76 9.62 -1.18
N ALA A 258 -6.44 8.55 -1.56
CA ALA A 258 -7.16 7.73 -0.59
C ALA A 258 -6.21 6.95 0.32
N TYR A 259 -5.13 6.41 -0.23
CA TYR A 259 -4.22 5.54 0.51
C TYR A 259 -2.98 6.27 0.99
N MET A 260 -2.06 6.59 0.08
CA MET A 260 -0.72 7.02 0.46
C MET A 260 -0.68 8.40 1.11
N ASP A 261 -1.38 9.40 0.54
CA ASP A 261 -1.50 10.74 1.12
C ASP A 261 -2.16 10.69 2.50
N GLN A 262 -3.26 9.94 2.65
CA GLN A 262 -3.97 9.84 3.92
C GLN A 262 -3.10 9.21 5.02
N ILE A 263 -2.39 8.11 4.72
CA ILE A 263 -1.51 7.43 5.68
C ILE A 263 -0.27 8.29 5.96
N GLY A 264 0.35 8.88 4.94
CA GLY A 264 1.51 9.76 5.09
C GLY A 264 1.20 11.00 5.95
N ALA A 265 0.05 11.63 5.70
CA ALA A 265 -0.43 12.75 6.53
C ALA A 265 -0.70 12.33 7.98
N TRP A 266 -1.27 11.15 8.19
CA TRP A 266 -1.48 10.60 9.53
C TRP A 266 -0.13 10.36 10.25
N CYS A 267 0.83 9.73 9.59
CA CYS A 267 2.17 9.51 10.14
C CYS A 267 2.87 10.83 10.51
N THR A 268 2.78 11.83 9.64
CA THR A 268 3.31 13.19 9.92
C THR A 268 2.68 13.79 11.17
N ALA A 269 1.35 13.72 11.30
CA ALA A 269 0.62 14.24 12.44
C ALA A 269 0.98 13.54 13.76
N HIS A 270 1.42 12.30 13.71
CA HIS A 270 1.82 11.49 14.87
C HIS A 270 3.34 11.43 15.07
N ASN A 271 4.12 12.28 14.37
CA ASN A 271 5.59 12.35 14.48
C ASN A 271 6.29 11.00 14.23
N CYS A 272 5.76 10.19 13.34
CA CYS A 272 6.37 8.94 12.88
C CYS A 272 6.51 8.93 11.36
N ARG A 273 7.16 7.91 10.80
CA ARG A 273 7.46 7.85 9.38
C ARG A 273 6.62 6.78 8.68
N LEU A 274 6.33 7.01 7.41
CA LEU A 274 5.81 6.01 6.48
C LEU A 274 6.93 5.58 5.55
N THR A 275 7.16 4.29 5.44
CA THR A 275 8.03 3.65 4.43
C THR A 275 7.28 2.52 3.75
N GLY A 276 7.83 1.98 2.69
CA GLY A 276 7.23 0.88 1.95
C GLY A 276 7.55 0.97 0.47
N HIS A 277 6.81 0.26 -0.33
CA HIS A 277 6.92 0.24 -1.79
C HIS A 277 5.59 -0.12 -2.45
N MET A 278 5.55 0.04 -3.78
CA MET A 278 4.33 -0.18 -4.56
C MET A 278 4.42 -1.47 -5.37
N MET A 279 3.27 -2.03 -5.71
CA MET A 279 3.17 -3.19 -6.57
C MET A 279 3.71 -2.90 -7.99
N MET A 280 4.46 -3.85 -8.55
CA MET A 280 4.87 -3.87 -9.97
C MET A 280 5.74 -2.68 -10.42
N GLU A 281 6.73 -2.32 -9.63
CA GLU A 281 7.60 -1.15 -9.86
C GLU A 281 8.61 -1.31 -11.02
N GLU A 282 8.83 -2.54 -11.51
CA GLU A 282 9.95 -2.86 -12.39
C GLU A 282 9.82 -2.31 -13.81
N SER A 283 8.61 -2.08 -14.32
CA SER A 283 8.42 -1.54 -15.65
C SER A 283 7.25 -0.56 -15.73
N LEU A 284 7.33 0.40 -16.66
CA LEU A 284 6.23 1.35 -16.88
C LEU A 284 4.91 0.65 -17.25
N TYR A 285 5.00 -0.48 -17.98
CA TYR A 285 3.81 -1.26 -18.33
C TYR A 285 3.19 -1.90 -17.09
N SER A 286 4.00 -2.53 -16.23
CA SER A 286 3.53 -3.15 -14.99
C SER A 286 2.92 -2.10 -14.05
N GLN A 287 3.58 -0.94 -13.91
CA GLN A 287 3.09 0.18 -13.10
C GLN A 287 1.72 0.67 -13.57
N MET A 288 1.52 0.80 -14.89
CA MET A 288 0.24 1.23 -15.46
C MET A 288 -0.90 0.26 -15.12
N THR A 289 -0.64 -1.05 -15.17
CA THR A 289 -1.65 -2.08 -14.90
C THR A 289 -1.89 -2.31 -13.40
N GLY A 290 -0.87 -2.14 -12.56
CA GLY A 290 -0.92 -2.39 -11.13
C GLY A 290 -1.44 -1.21 -10.29
N THR A 291 -1.05 0.02 -10.66
CA THR A 291 -1.31 1.22 -9.84
C THR A 291 -1.73 2.45 -10.66
N GLY A 292 -1.62 2.38 -11.99
CA GLY A 292 -1.74 3.56 -12.86
C GLY A 292 -0.45 4.40 -12.94
N GLY A 293 0.59 4.05 -12.16
CA GLY A 293 1.91 4.71 -12.08
C GLY A 293 2.35 4.89 -10.63
N VAL A 294 3.62 4.58 -10.33
CA VAL A 294 4.12 4.53 -8.94
C VAL A 294 4.68 5.86 -8.41
N MET A 295 5.22 6.70 -9.29
CA MET A 295 5.91 7.93 -8.88
C MET A 295 5.08 8.87 -7.98
N PRO A 296 3.77 9.10 -8.22
CA PRO A 296 2.97 9.97 -7.35
C PRO A 296 2.81 9.46 -5.92
N PHE A 297 2.95 8.15 -5.68
CA PHE A 297 2.84 7.57 -4.32
C PHE A 297 4.05 7.92 -3.46
N TYR A 298 5.24 7.95 -4.05
CA TYR A 298 6.49 8.23 -3.32
C TYR A 298 6.54 9.63 -2.72
N GLU A 299 5.80 10.59 -3.29
CA GLU A 299 5.68 11.96 -2.76
C GLU A 299 5.15 11.99 -1.32
N TYR A 300 4.33 11.01 -0.95
CA TYR A 300 3.69 10.93 0.37
C TYR A 300 4.39 9.97 1.34
N MET A 301 5.41 9.27 0.91
CA MET A 301 6.25 8.44 1.77
C MET A 301 7.39 9.26 2.38
N HIS A 302 7.58 9.15 3.70
CA HIS A 302 8.72 9.79 4.36
C HIS A 302 10.05 9.16 3.97
N GLN A 303 9.99 7.87 3.62
CA GLN A 303 11.14 7.08 3.19
C GLN A 303 10.67 6.10 2.10
N PRO A 304 10.63 6.55 0.84
CA PRO A 304 10.20 5.70 -0.26
C PRO A 304 11.16 4.52 -0.47
N GLY A 305 10.59 3.36 -0.79
CA GLY A 305 11.33 2.13 -1.06
C GLY A 305 10.98 1.49 -2.40
N VAL A 306 11.70 0.44 -2.73
CA VAL A 306 11.42 -0.45 -3.86
C VAL A 306 11.59 -1.89 -3.44
N ASP A 307 10.81 -2.80 -4.02
CA ASP A 307 11.08 -4.22 -3.90
C ASP A 307 12.09 -4.70 -4.95
N SER A 308 13.03 -5.50 -4.51
CA SER A 308 13.97 -6.19 -5.39
C SER A 308 14.28 -7.59 -4.86
N LEU A 309 13.51 -8.58 -5.31
CA LEU A 309 13.63 -9.98 -4.90
C LEU A 309 14.81 -10.73 -5.52
N ARG A 310 15.67 -10.07 -6.29
CA ARG A 310 16.79 -10.67 -7.01
C ARG A 310 18.14 -10.21 -6.46
N ARG A 311 19.18 -10.98 -6.78
CA ARG A 311 20.57 -10.65 -6.38
C ARG A 311 21.11 -9.37 -7.02
N ALA A 312 20.56 -8.95 -8.15
CA ALA A 312 21.02 -7.79 -8.88
C ALA A 312 19.84 -6.91 -9.26
N ILE A 313 19.99 -5.61 -9.11
CA ILE A 313 19.11 -4.61 -9.69
C ILE A 313 19.46 -4.52 -11.17
N ASN A 314 18.68 -5.20 -12.03
CA ASN A 314 18.95 -5.26 -13.46
C ASN A 314 18.46 -4.02 -14.20
N ASP A 315 17.51 -3.29 -13.65
CA ASP A 315 16.97 -2.07 -14.24
C ASP A 315 17.34 -0.84 -13.40
N PRO A 316 18.17 0.06 -13.93
CA PRO A 316 18.58 1.26 -13.21
C PRO A 316 17.45 2.27 -12.96
N ARG A 317 16.27 2.09 -13.59
CA ARG A 317 15.10 2.94 -13.35
C ARG A 317 14.58 2.76 -11.94
N ILE A 318 14.56 1.54 -11.41
CA ILE A 318 14.01 1.21 -10.09
C ILE A 318 14.66 2.08 -8.99
N PRO A 319 15.97 2.03 -8.73
CA PRO A 319 16.58 2.88 -7.72
C PRO A 319 16.52 4.37 -8.07
N LYS A 320 16.51 4.73 -9.36
CA LYS A 320 16.38 6.13 -9.78
C LYS A 320 15.01 6.72 -9.54
N GLN A 321 13.94 5.93 -9.64
CA GLN A 321 12.59 6.36 -9.29
C GLN A 321 12.57 6.85 -7.84
N VAL A 322 13.01 6.02 -6.91
CA VAL A 322 13.04 6.34 -5.49
C VAL A 322 14.01 7.48 -5.19
N GLY A 323 15.24 7.40 -5.65
CA GLY A 323 16.25 8.43 -5.41
C GLY A 323 15.95 9.80 -6.05
N SER A 324 14.94 9.90 -6.93
CA SER A 324 14.55 11.18 -7.54
C SER A 324 13.48 11.92 -6.72
N VAL A 325 12.83 11.26 -5.78
CA VAL A 325 11.77 11.84 -4.92
C VAL A 325 12.18 11.90 -3.45
N ALA A 326 13.24 11.17 -3.06
CA ALA A 326 13.79 11.14 -1.71
C ALA A 326 14.51 12.44 -1.31
#